data_dcf4784dace665177d3bf588b8a92d62
#
_entry.id   dcf4784dace665177d3bf588b8a92d62
#
_cell.length_a   1.000
_cell.length_b   1.000
_cell.length_c   1.000
_cell.angle_alpha   90.00
_cell.angle_beta   90.00
_cell.angle_gamma   90.00
#
_symmetry.space_group_name_H-M   'P 1'
#
loop_
_entity.id
_entity.type
_entity.pdbx_description
1 polymer ?
#
loop_
_entity_poly.entity_id
_entity_poly.type
_entity_poly.pdbx_seq_one_letter_code
_entity_poly.pdbx_strand_id
1 'polypeptide(L)'
;MKAAKLPLTTILMAFSLALAGVASDAGTSAKQPASEQKSPSSPADQTTDDEGRKYEEAYNKGDAKTLAGLYSDDVDYIDQDGAEVKGRDAMEKLLADNFQQNPGAKLAIATEEVKQLTPDVRVTRGFATVTPANGAAGTTRYTAVRVRKGDHWEISQLNEREAPPPNAYSKLEVLEWLAGTWQDKSGDQTVQSKINWAGDRNFLVRTINVKGDQSATDGWEIIGWDPVRQQIRSWIFDSNGGFGESTWINDGENWLIRALNVLPDGSRSTAENVLTKVDDNKFTWESQNRTLNGEPQPSLDKIEVQRVAGSQ
;
A
#
# COMPACT_ATOMS: atom_id res chain seq x y z
N MET A 1 24.16 -48.43 4.28
CA MET A 1 23.17 -47.66 3.49
C MET A 1 23.69 -46.24 3.44
N LYS A 2 24.10 -45.77 2.24
CA LYS A 2 24.61 -44.40 2.09
C LYS A 2 23.39 -43.47 2.04
N ALA A 3 23.31 -42.52 2.96
CA ALA A 3 22.34 -41.45 2.89
C ALA A 3 22.58 -40.66 1.58
N ALA A 4 21.59 -40.62 0.72
CA ALA A 4 21.62 -39.78 -0.44
C ALA A 4 21.65 -38.32 -0.01
N LYS A 5 22.74 -37.63 -0.29
CA LYS A 5 22.80 -36.18 -0.20
C LYS A 5 21.81 -35.63 -1.22
N LEU A 6 20.72 -35.01 -0.77
CA LEU A 6 19.84 -34.25 -1.64
C LEU A 6 20.65 -33.12 -2.31
N PRO A 7 20.43 -32.88 -3.60
CA PRO A 7 21.14 -31.82 -4.31
C PRO A 7 20.81 -30.46 -3.71
N LEU A 8 21.83 -29.64 -3.61
CA LEU A 8 21.87 -28.30 -3.00
C LEU A 8 20.93 -27.27 -3.62
N THR A 9 20.24 -27.61 -4.72
CA THR A 9 19.23 -26.78 -5.42
C THR A 9 18.03 -26.40 -4.54
N THR A 10 17.90 -27.04 -3.38
CA THR A 10 16.78 -26.82 -2.44
C THR A 10 16.92 -25.51 -1.63
N ILE A 11 18.09 -24.87 -1.61
CA ILE A 11 18.37 -23.75 -0.71
C ILE A 11 17.81 -22.41 -1.28
N LEU A 12 17.80 -22.21 -2.58
CA LEU A 12 17.25 -20.99 -3.17
C LEU A 12 15.74 -20.87 -2.94
N MET A 13 15.05 -21.99 -2.87
CA MET A 13 13.61 -22.04 -2.60
C MET A 13 13.25 -21.94 -1.11
N ALA A 14 14.23 -21.95 -0.23
CA ALA A 14 14.01 -21.87 1.20
C ALA A 14 13.42 -20.51 1.65
N PHE A 15 13.42 -19.50 0.78
CA PHE A 15 12.75 -18.22 1.04
C PHE A 15 11.26 -18.17 0.67
N SER A 16 10.71 -19.25 0.13
CA SER A 16 9.28 -19.27 -0.22
C SER A 16 8.79 -20.70 -0.29
N LEU A 17 8.09 -21.21 0.69
CA LEU A 17 7.45 -22.52 0.57
C LEU A 17 6.31 -22.75 1.54
N ALA A 18 5.07 -22.73 1.13
CA ALA A 18 3.97 -23.47 1.74
C ALA A 18 2.68 -23.50 0.95
N LEU A 19 2.07 -24.61 0.73
CA LEU A 19 0.62 -24.78 0.76
C LEU A 19 0.20 -26.22 0.96
N ALA A 20 -0.84 -26.45 1.70
CA ALA A 20 -1.89 -27.35 1.30
C ALA A 20 -3.23 -26.93 1.89
N GLY A 21 -4.21 -26.84 1.01
CA GLY A 21 -5.61 -27.27 1.14
C GLY A 21 -6.40 -26.80 2.34
N VAL A 22 -7.24 -25.87 2.04
CA VAL A 22 -8.67 -25.76 2.07
C VAL A 22 -9.50 -26.28 3.19
N ALA A 23 -10.35 -25.58 3.57
CA ALA A 23 -11.79 -25.69 3.66
C ALA A 23 -12.33 -24.41 4.26
N SER A 24 -13.32 -23.88 3.59
CA SER A 24 -14.15 -22.80 4.10
C SER A 24 -14.80 -23.25 5.41
N ASP A 25 -14.63 -22.45 6.45
CA ASP A 25 -15.71 -22.33 7.42
C ASP A 25 -15.86 -20.87 7.85
N ALA A 26 -17.09 -20.43 7.75
CA ALA A 26 -17.52 -19.10 8.15
C ALA A 26 -17.62 -19.06 9.67
N GLY A 27 -17.09 -17.99 10.27
CA GLY A 27 -17.48 -17.76 11.64
C GLY A 27 -16.64 -16.79 12.44
N THR A 28 -17.29 -15.70 12.78
CA THR A 28 -17.07 -14.81 13.91
C THR A 28 -16.02 -13.71 13.80
N SER A 29 -16.56 -12.55 13.51
CA SER A 29 -16.05 -11.21 13.78
C SER A 29 -15.53 -11.06 15.21
N ALA A 30 -14.26 -10.80 15.37
CA ALA A 30 -13.69 -10.24 16.58
C ALA A 30 -13.34 -8.77 16.33
N LYS A 31 -14.08 -7.91 17.00
CA LYS A 31 -13.96 -6.46 17.02
C LYS A 31 -12.66 -6.08 17.74
N GLN A 32 -11.70 -5.56 17.00
CA GLN A 32 -10.48 -4.99 17.57
C GLN A 32 -10.72 -3.50 17.89
N PRO A 33 -10.35 -3.01 19.07
CA PRO A 33 -10.50 -1.60 19.38
C PRO A 33 -9.44 -0.78 18.67
N ALA A 34 -9.89 0.20 17.90
CA ALA A 34 -9.04 1.23 17.34
C ALA A 34 -8.48 2.10 18.48
N SER A 35 -7.16 2.10 18.64
CA SER A 35 -6.46 3.12 19.42
C SER A 35 -6.01 4.22 18.45
N GLU A 36 -6.87 5.17 18.23
CA GLU A 36 -6.49 6.46 17.62
C GLU A 36 -5.66 7.25 18.63
N GLN A 37 -4.36 7.28 18.43
CA GLN A 37 -3.51 8.28 19.06
C GLN A 37 -3.43 9.51 18.13
N LYS A 38 -4.45 10.36 18.22
CA LYS A 38 -4.50 11.65 17.55
C LYS A 38 -3.52 12.59 18.24
N SER A 39 -2.43 12.94 17.57
CA SER A 39 -1.58 14.07 17.96
C SER A 39 -2.43 15.35 17.97
N PRO A 40 -2.22 16.31 18.91
CA PRO A 40 -3.01 17.52 18.96
C PRO A 40 -2.76 18.36 17.70
N SER A 41 -3.82 18.54 16.92
CA SER A 41 -3.81 19.37 15.72
C SER A 41 -3.61 20.84 16.08
N SER A 42 -2.83 21.55 15.26
CA SER A 42 -2.65 23.01 15.35
C SER A 42 -4.01 23.73 15.16
N PRO A 43 -4.23 24.93 15.74
CA PRO A 43 -5.48 25.69 15.53
C PRO A 43 -5.85 25.94 14.06
N ALA A 44 -4.87 25.93 13.15
CA ALA A 44 -5.10 26.01 11.70
C ALA A 44 -5.76 24.74 11.13
N ASP A 45 -5.43 23.55 11.65
CA ASP A 45 -5.99 22.28 11.20
C ASP A 45 -7.46 22.11 11.58
N GLN A 46 -7.88 22.63 12.74
CA GLN A 46 -9.27 22.52 13.22
C GLN A 46 -10.25 23.34 12.36
N THR A 47 -9.84 24.56 11.93
CA THR A 47 -10.69 25.40 11.07
C THR A 47 -10.87 24.82 9.67
N THR A 48 -9.88 24.11 9.15
CA THR A 48 -9.94 23.50 7.81
C THR A 48 -10.83 22.27 7.79
N ASP A 49 -10.76 21.46 8.84
CA ASP A 49 -11.65 20.31 9.00
C ASP A 49 -13.13 20.76 9.09
N ASP A 50 -13.40 21.87 9.77
CA ASP A 50 -14.74 22.47 9.86
C ASP A 50 -15.28 22.96 8.51
N GLU A 51 -14.44 23.52 7.66
CA GLU A 51 -14.86 23.97 6.32
C GLU A 51 -15.04 22.83 5.34
N GLY A 52 -14.19 21.82 5.40
CA GLY A 52 -14.37 20.56 4.67
C GLY A 52 -15.71 19.92 5.03
N ARG A 53 -16.02 19.82 6.31
CA ARG A 53 -17.31 19.27 6.79
C ARG A 53 -18.51 20.10 6.31
N LYS A 54 -18.46 21.42 6.37
CA LYS A 54 -19.54 22.28 5.85
C LYS A 54 -19.79 22.04 4.36
N TYR A 55 -18.70 21.89 3.60
CA TYR A 55 -18.78 21.59 2.19
C TYR A 55 -19.41 20.22 1.95
N GLU A 56 -18.95 19.18 2.64
CA GLU A 56 -19.52 17.82 2.58
C GLU A 56 -21.00 17.79 2.95
N GLU A 57 -21.37 18.46 4.03
CA GLU A 57 -22.76 18.52 4.48
C GLU A 57 -23.68 19.14 3.43
N ALA A 58 -23.27 20.29 2.85
CA ALA A 58 -24.05 20.94 1.81
C ALA A 58 -24.15 20.10 0.54
N TYR A 59 -23.04 19.50 0.11
CA TYR A 59 -23.03 18.56 -1.02
C TYR A 59 -23.95 17.36 -0.77
N ASN A 60 -23.83 16.75 0.40
CA ASN A 60 -24.59 15.54 0.76
C ASN A 60 -26.10 15.80 0.96
N LYS A 61 -26.50 17.07 1.09
CA LYS A 61 -27.90 17.51 1.08
C LYS A 61 -28.40 17.89 -0.33
N GLY A 62 -27.51 18.01 -1.30
CA GLY A 62 -27.84 18.50 -2.63
C GLY A 62 -28.11 20.01 -2.66
N ASP A 63 -27.54 20.76 -1.74
CA ASP A 63 -27.78 22.21 -1.59
C ASP A 63 -26.77 23.02 -2.42
N ALA A 64 -27.05 23.15 -3.72
CA ALA A 64 -26.20 23.86 -4.65
C ALA A 64 -25.96 25.32 -4.26
N LYS A 65 -27.00 25.98 -3.70
CA LYS A 65 -26.90 27.39 -3.31
C LYS A 65 -25.96 27.60 -2.13
N THR A 66 -26.09 26.78 -1.08
CA THR A 66 -25.18 26.81 0.08
C THR A 66 -23.76 26.52 -0.34
N LEU A 67 -23.55 25.50 -1.21
CA LEU A 67 -22.23 25.21 -1.76
C LEU A 67 -21.65 26.39 -2.55
N ALA A 68 -22.43 26.96 -3.45
CA ALA A 68 -22.01 28.13 -4.23
C ALA A 68 -21.58 29.29 -3.35
N GLY A 69 -22.25 29.47 -2.20
CA GLY A 69 -21.90 30.49 -1.19
C GLY A 69 -20.52 30.30 -0.54
N LEU A 70 -19.88 29.11 -0.68
CA LEU A 70 -18.52 28.87 -0.20
C LEU A 70 -17.43 29.31 -1.18
N TYR A 71 -17.81 29.74 -2.38
CA TYR A 71 -16.90 30.24 -3.40
C TYR A 71 -16.93 31.77 -3.48
N SER A 72 -15.82 32.37 -3.90
CA SER A 72 -15.79 33.81 -4.19
C SER A 72 -16.64 34.14 -5.42
N ASP A 73 -17.04 35.43 -5.53
CA ASP A 73 -17.84 35.87 -6.67
C ASP A 73 -17.17 35.65 -8.02
N ASP A 74 -15.84 35.66 -8.02
CA ASP A 74 -14.95 35.54 -9.17
C ASP A 74 -14.20 34.20 -9.22
N VAL A 75 -14.70 33.16 -8.57
CA VAL A 75 -14.05 31.86 -8.49
C VAL A 75 -13.64 31.33 -9.88
N ASP A 76 -12.47 30.72 -9.95
CA ASP A 76 -11.97 30.00 -11.12
C ASP A 76 -11.88 28.51 -10.78
N TYR A 77 -12.72 27.69 -11.40
CA TYR A 77 -12.76 26.25 -11.21
C TYR A 77 -12.33 25.55 -12.48
N ILE A 78 -11.41 24.60 -12.32
CA ILE A 78 -10.96 23.69 -13.39
C ILE A 78 -11.21 22.26 -12.90
N ASP A 79 -12.02 21.52 -13.64
CA ASP A 79 -12.33 20.14 -13.34
C ASP A 79 -11.21 19.17 -13.77
N GLN A 80 -11.38 17.88 -13.46
CA GLN A 80 -10.39 16.84 -13.77
C GLN A 80 -10.15 16.65 -15.28
N ASP A 81 -11.11 17.04 -16.14
CA ASP A 81 -11.02 16.93 -17.59
C ASP A 81 -10.48 18.23 -18.23
N GLY A 82 -10.20 19.25 -17.41
CA GLY A 82 -9.68 20.54 -17.82
C GLY A 82 -10.76 21.54 -18.25
N ALA A 83 -12.04 21.27 -18.01
CA ALA A 83 -13.11 22.24 -18.28
C ALA A 83 -13.10 23.35 -17.22
N GLU A 84 -13.25 24.59 -17.69
CA GLU A 84 -13.22 25.79 -16.84
C GLU A 84 -14.62 26.31 -16.56
N VAL A 85 -14.87 26.68 -15.30
CA VAL A 85 -16.08 27.38 -14.86
C VAL A 85 -15.68 28.61 -14.04
N LYS A 86 -16.20 29.78 -14.40
CA LYS A 86 -15.86 31.06 -13.77
C LYS A 86 -17.07 31.74 -13.16
N GLY A 87 -16.87 32.14 -11.91
CA GLY A 87 -17.85 32.87 -11.14
C GLY A 87 -18.86 31.99 -10.39
N ARG A 88 -19.34 32.55 -9.28
CA ARG A 88 -20.23 31.84 -8.33
C ARG A 88 -21.54 31.36 -8.95
N ASP A 89 -22.17 32.20 -9.80
CA ASP A 89 -23.45 31.85 -10.42
C ASP A 89 -23.31 30.65 -11.38
N ALA A 90 -22.20 30.58 -12.09
CA ALA A 90 -21.90 29.45 -12.96
C ALA A 90 -21.61 28.18 -12.15
N MET A 91 -20.94 28.30 -11.01
CA MET A 91 -20.74 27.20 -10.06
C MET A 91 -22.07 26.70 -9.46
N GLU A 92 -22.98 27.61 -9.06
CA GLU A 92 -24.30 27.20 -8.56
C GLU A 92 -25.05 26.39 -9.61
N LYS A 93 -25.05 26.85 -10.86
CA LYS A 93 -25.68 26.14 -11.96
C LYS A 93 -25.04 24.76 -12.19
N LEU A 94 -23.70 24.66 -12.25
CA LEU A 94 -22.98 23.41 -12.41
C LEU A 94 -23.34 22.41 -11.31
N LEU A 95 -23.34 22.84 -10.05
CA LEU A 95 -23.69 22.02 -8.90
C LEU A 95 -25.14 21.54 -8.95
N ALA A 96 -26.09 22.44 -9.32
CA ALA A 96 -27.50 22.08 -9.46
C ALA A 96 -27.70 21.03 -10.56
N ASP A 97 -27.06 21.23 -11.72
CA ASP A 97 -27.12 20.30 -12.85
C ASP A 97 -26.52 18.93 -12.44
N ASN A 98 -25.40 18.91 -11.70
CA ASN A 98 -24.78 17.70 -11.20
C ASN A 98 -25.69 16.92 -10.22
N PHE A 99 -26.35 17.60 -9.29
CA PHE A 99 -27.28 16.94 -8.37
C PHE A 99 -28.52 16.37 -9.05
N GLN A 100 -28.97 17.00 -10.14
CA GLN A 100 -30.05 16.45 -10.95
C GLN A 100 -29.63 15.19 -11.72
N GLN A 101 -28.40 15.15 -12.22
CA GLN A 101 -27.88 14.02 -12.98
C GLN A 101 -27.46 12.85 -12.04
N ASN A 102 -27.01 13.16 -10.83
CA ASN A 102 -26.48 12.21 -9.85
C ASN A 102 -27.23 12.28 -8.50
N PRO A 103 -28.55 11.98 -8.48
CA PRO A 103 -29.33 12.10 -7.27
C PRO A 103 -28.84 11.13 -6.17
N GLY A 104 -28.65 11.67 -4.97
CA GLY A 104 -28.22 10.90 -3.82
C GLY A 104 -26.72 10.57 -3.76
N ALA A 105 -25.92 11.10 -4.68
CA ALA A 105 -24.47 10.99 -4.59
C ALA A 105 -23.95 11.56 -3.26
N LYS A 106 -22.89 10.95 -2.72
CA LYS A 106 -22.24 11.36 -1.47
C LYS A 106 -20.79 11.76 -1.71
N LEU A 107 -20.40 12.86 -1.09
CA LEU A 107 -19.02 13.36 -1.09
C LEU A 107 -18.37 13.06 0.25
N ALA A 108 -17.11 12.65 0.21
CA ALA A 108 -16.18 12.64 1.35
C ALA A 108 -14.91 13.40 0.97
N ILE A 109 -14.44 14.29 1.85
CA ILE A 109 -13.22 15.08 1.67
C ILE A 109 -12.15 14.61 2.67
N ALA A 110 -10.97 14.28 2.16
CA ALA A 110 -9.78 13.99 2.95
C ALA A 110 -8.73 15.08 2.68
N THR A 111 -8.57 16.02 3.59
CA THR A 111 -7.54 17.07 3.50
C THR A 111 -6.19 16.53 3.93
N GLU A 112 -5.19 16.59 3.03
CA GLU A 112 -3.82 16.15 3.29
C GLU A 112 -2.91 17.29 3.77
N GLU A 113 -3.09 18.50 3.21
CA GLU A 113 -2.22 19.64 3.47
C GLU A 113 -3.03 20.93 3.56
N VAL A 114 -2.67 21.75 4.55
CA VAL A 114 -3.09 23.14 4.68
C VAL A 114 -1.86 24.00 4.79
N LYS A 115 -1.64 24.84 3.78
CA LYS A 115 -0.50 25.76 3.75
C LYS A 115 -0.98 27.20 3.82
N GLN A 116 -0.73 27.87 4.93
CA GLN A 116 -0.97 29.31 5.05
C GLN A 116 0.10 30.05 4.25
N LEU A 117 -0.29 30.87 3.29
CA LEU A 117 0.61 31.72 2.49
C LEU A 117 0.73 33.12 3.05
N THR A 118 -0.40 33.72 3.45
CA THR A 118 -0.50 35.01 4.13
C THR A 118 -1.62 34.92 5.18
N PRO A 119 -1.81 35.91 6.07
CA PRO A 119 -2.95 35.91 7.01
C PRO A 119 -4.32 35.71 6.35
N ASP A 120 -4.46 36.10 5.06
CA ASP A 120 -5.71 36.11 4.34
C ASP A 120 -5.74 35.17 3.13
N VAL A 121 -4.69 34.36 2.90
CA VAL A 121 -4.61 33.41 1.79
C VAL A 121 -4.03 32.09 2.27
N ARG A 122 -4.71 31.01 1.95
CA ARG A 122 -4.21 29.65 2.20
C ARG A 122 -4.49 28.71 1.03
N VAL A 123 -3.68 27.67 0.91
CA VAL A 123 -3.85 26.58 -0.03
C VAL A 123 -4.20 25.32 0.76
N THR A 124 -5.26 24.65 0.34
CA THR A 124 -5.63 23.31 0.85
C THR A 124 -5.51 22.30 -0.27
N ARG A 125 -4.99 21.12 0.05
CA ARG A 125 -4.86 19.99 -0.89
C ARG A 125 -5.39 18.72 -0.24
N GLY A 126 -5.92 17.82 -1.05
CA GLY A 126 -6.44 16.56 -0.57
C GLY A 126 -7.16 15.77 -1.65
N PHE A 127 -8.01 14.88 -1.20
CA PHE A 127 -8.84 14.04 -2.06
C PHE A 127 -10.32 14.34 -1.82
N ALA A 128 -11.08 14.36 -2.90
CA ALA A 128 -12.53 14.40 -2.89
C ALA A 128 -13.05 13.10 -3.51
N THR A 129 -13.80 12.33 -2.75
CA THR A 129 -14.38 11.06 -3.20
C THR A 129 -15.88 11.21 -3.33
N VAL A 130 -16.40 11.09 -4.54
CA VAL A 130 -17.83 11.07 -4.82
C VAL A 130 -18.29 9.65 -5.01
N THR A 131 -19.28 9.23 -4.22
CA THR A 131 -19.91 7.91 -4.32
C THR A 131 -21.33 8.10 -4.84
N PRO A 132 -21.63 7.71 -6.11
CA PRO A 132 -22.97 7.71 -6.64
C PRO A 132 -23.89 6.77 -5.87
N ALA A 133 -25.21 7.01 -5.90
CA ALA A 133 -26.19 6.09 -5.29
C ALA A 133 -26.12 4.67 -5.90
N ASN A 134 -25.79 4.59 -7.19
CA ASN A 134 -25.59 3.35 -7.94
C ASN A 134 -24.30 3.47 -8.75
N GLY A 135 -23.24 2.75 -8.37
CA GLY A 135 -21.97 2.76 -9.09
C GLY A 135 -20.75 2.77 -8.19
N ALA A 136 -19.59 2.76 -8.81
CA ALA A 136 -18.31 2.84 -8.12
C ALA A 136 -17.99 4.28 -7.70
N ALA A 137 -17.30 4.44 -6.57
CA ALA A 137 -16.81 5.74 -6.13
C ALA A 137 -15.72 6.25 -7.09
N GLY A 138 -15.78 7.55 -7.40
CA GLY A 138 -14.72 8.28 -8.12
C GLY A 138 -13.98 9.18 -7.15
N THR A 139 -12.65 9.21 -7.24
CA THR A 139 -11.81 10.07 -6.40
C THR A 139 -11.00 11.01 -7.27
N THR A 140 -11.04 12.30 -6.93
CA THR A 140 -10.20 13.34 -7.53
C THR A 140 -9.22 13.88 -6.49
N ARG A 141 -8.07 14.34 -6.95
CA ARG A 141 -7.16 15.14 -6.14
C ARG A 141 -7.46 16.62 -6.37
N TYR A 142 -7.73 17.35 -5.30
CA TYR A 142 -8.02 18.77 -5.38
C TYR A 142 -6.89 19.66 -4.85
N THR A 143 -6.81 20.87 -5.39
CA THR A 143 -6.06 21.99 -4.83
C THR A 143 -6.98 23.20 -4.81
N ALA A 144 -7.26 23.74 -3.63
CA ALA A 144 -8.09 24.93 -3.44
C ALA A 144 -7.25 26.08 -2.89
N VAL A 145 -7.34 27.24 -3.52
CA VAL A 145 -6.87 28.51 -2.97
C VAL A 145 -8.05 29.16 -2.26
N ARG A 146 -7.89 29.45 -0.99
CA ARG A 146 -8.90 30.10 -0.17
C ARG A 146 -8.45 31.49 0.21
N VAL A 147 -9.36 32.43 0.13
CA VAL A 147 -9.17 33.82 0.52
C VAL A 147 -10.07 34.14 1.71
N ARG A 148 -9.57 34.94 2.65
CA ARG A 148 -10.33 35.37 3.81
C ARG A 148 -11.15 36.59 3.45
N LYS A 149 -12.45 36.56 3.75
CA LYS A 149 -13.38 37.65 3.54
C LYS A 149 -14.12 37.93 4.87
N GLY A 150 -13.61 38.90 5.62
CA GLY A 150 -14.10 39.17 6.98
C GLY A 150 -13.75 38.02 7.93
N ASP A 151 -14.76 37.34 8.44
CA ASP A 151 -14.65 36.24 9.41
C ASP A 151 -14.71 34.82 8.80
N HIS A 152 -14.86 34.70 7.48
CA HIS A 152 -14.97 33.42 6.79
C HIS A 152 -13.97 33.29 5.62
N TRP A 153 -13.81 32.05 5.15
CA TRP A 153 -12.95 31.73 4.04
C TRP A 153 -13.79 31.33 2.82
N GLU A 154 -13.47 31.92 1.66
CA GLU A 154 -14.08 31.61 0.38
C GLU A 154 -13.05 30.89 -0.52
N ILE A 155 -13.51 29.96 -1.35
CA ILE A 155 -12.70 29.30 -2.39
C ILE A 155 -12.62 30.25 -3.57
N SER A 156 -11.43 30.80 -3.84
CA SER A 156 -11.16 31.68 -4.97
C SER A 156 -10.70 30.89 -6.19
N GLN A 157 -10.02 29.77 -5.99
CA GLN A 157 -9.61 28.86 -7.06
C GLN A 157 -9.75 27.43 -6.61
N LEU A 158 -10.27 26.56 -7.47
CA LEU A 158 -10.34 25.13 -7.27
C LEU A 158 -9.87 24.41 -8.53
N ASN A 159 -8.85 23.58 -8.40
CA ASN A 159 -8.39 22.69 -9.45
C ASN A 159 -8.56 21.26 -9.01
N GLU A 160 -9.23 20.48 -9.81
CA GLU A 160 -9.35 19.03 -9.65
C GLU A 160 -8.57 18.31 -10.76
N ARG A 161 -8.07 17.16 -10.42
CA ARG A 161 -7.45 16.25 -11.39
C ARG A 161 -7.73 14.81 -10.97
N GLU A 162 -7.62 13.88 -11.88
CA GLU A 162 -7.72 12.47 -11.57
C GLU A 162 -6.79 12.13 -10.40
N ALA A 163 -7.32 11.45 -9.40
CA ALA A 163 -6.49 10.96 -8.31
C ALA A 163 -5.57 9.85 -8.85
N PRO A 164 -4.30 9.83 -8.48
CA PRO A 164 -3.49 8.67 -8.77
C PRO A 164 -4.16 7.43 -8.18
N PRO A 165 -4.03 6.27 -8.82
CA PRO A 165 -4.57 5.04 -8.28
C PRO A 165 -4.09 4.85 -6.83
N PRO A 166 -4.90 4.23 -5.95
CA PRO A 166 -4.52 4.03 -4.56
C PRO A 166 -3.13 3.42 -4.47
N ASN A 167 -2.21 4.15 -3.84
CA ASN A 167 -0.86 3.66 -3.66
C ASN A 167 -0.85 2.65 -2.51
N ALA A 168 -0.30 1.46 -2.76
CA ALA A 168 -0.20 0.41 -1.76
C ALA A 168 0.89 0.66 -0.70
N TYR A 169 1.66 1.74 -0.82
CA TYR A 169 2.76 2.05 0.09
C TYR A 169 2.34 2.03 1.57
N SER A 170 1.24 2.68 1.92
CA SER A 170 0.73 2.70 3.31
C SER A 170 0.41 1.31 3.89
N LYS A 171 0.28 0.28 3.03
CA LYS A 171 0.11 -1.12 3.43
C LYS A 171 1.43 -1.89 3.47
N LEU A 172 2.44 -1.37 2.77
CA LEU A 172 3.76 -1.99 2.61
C LEU A 172 4.85 -1.26 3.39
N GLU A 173 4.62 -0.06 3.92
CA GLU A 173 5.60 0.74 4.67
C GLU A 173 6.16 -0.01 5.89
N VAL A 174 5.39 -0.91 6.46
CA VAL A 174 5.84 -1.81 7.55
C VAL A 174 7.00 -2.72 7.13
N LEU A 175 7.25 -2.86 5.82
CA LEU A 175 8.38 -3.58 5.22
C LEU A 175 9.50 -2.64 4.72
N GLU A 176 9.41 -1.31 4.94
CA GLU A 176 10.42 -0.32 4.50
C GLU A 176 11.83 -0.72 4.91
N TRP A 177 11.98 -1.29 6.10
CA TRP A 177 13.25 -1.73 6.64
C TRP A 177 13.94 -2.82 5.80
N LEU A 178 13.20 -3.55 4.95
CA LEU A 178 13.78 -4.54 4.04
C LEU A 178 14.50 -3.90 2.85
N ALA A 179 14.20 -2.65 2.48
CA ALA A 179 14.85 -1.98 1.36
C ALA A 179 16.37 -1.88 1.59
N GLY A 180 17.16 -2.22 0.57
CA GLY A 180 18.63 -2.23 0.62
C GLY A 180 19.23 -3.56 0.17
N THR A 181 20.52 -3.73 0.40
CA THR A 181 21.27 -4.95 0.05
C THR A 181 21.57 -5.76 1.29
N TRP A 182 21.27 -7.05 1.23
CA TRP A 182 21.41 -7.99 2.32
C TRP A 182 22.26 -9.18 1.90
N GLN A 183 22.97 -9.77 2.84
CA GLN A 183 23.80 -10.93 2.60
C GLN A 183 23.73 -11.89 3.78
N ASP A 184 23.65 -13.17 3.47
CA ASP A 184 23.89 -14.26 4.43
C ASP A 184 24.93 -15.23 3.88
N LYS A 185 25.43 -16.06 4.78
CA LYS A 185 26.34 -17.17 4.44
C LYS A 185 25.73 -18.45 4.98
N SER A 186 25.34 -19.33 4.11
CA SER A 186 24.84 -20.67 4.45
C SER A 186 25.86 -21.73 3.98
N GLY A 187 26.70 -22.16 4.91
CA GLY A 187 27.82 -23.05 4.61
C GLY A 187 28.81 -22.41 3.64
N ASP A 188 29.06 -23.08 2.52
CA ASP A 188 29.97 -22.61 1.47
C ASP A 188 29.27 -21.68 0.45
N GLN A 189 28.00 -21.37 0.65
CA GLN A 189 27.23 -20.49 -0.23
C GLN A 189 27.07 -19.11 0.37
N THR A 190 27.08 -18.11 -0.49
CA THR A 190 26.71 -16.74 -0.16
C THR A 190 25.44 -16.37 -0.91
N VAL A 191 24.41 -15.99 -0.18
CA VAL A 191 23.17 -15.46 -0.75
C VAL A 191 23.19 -13.95 -0.59
N GLN A 192 23.08 -13.24 -1.71
CA GLN A 192 22.94 -11.79 -1.71
C GLN A 192 21.57 -11.41 -2.26
N SER A 193 20.87 -10.54 -1.56
CA SER A 193 19.58 -10.01 -1.96
C SER A 193 19.63 -8.50 -2.05
N LYS A 194 19.09 -7.93 -3.13
CA LYS A 194 18.87 -6.49 -3.24
C LYS A 194 17.38 -6.23 -3.35
N ILE A 195 16.85 -5.41 -2.43
CA ILE A 195 15.43 -5.10 -2.31
C ILE A 195 15.24 -3.59 -2.56
N ASN A 196 14.40 -3.25 -3.54
CA ASN A 196 14.13 -1.87 -3.90
C ASN A 196 12.62 -1.66 -4.07
N TRP A 197 12.17 -0.45 -3.83
CA TRP A 197 10.84 -0.02 -4.21
C TRP A 197 10.69 0.09 -5.72
N ALA A 198 9.51 -0.27 -6.23
CA ALA A 198 9.14 -0.17 -7.64
C ALA A 198 7.69 0.29 -7.79
N GLY A 199 7.32 0.78 -9.01
CA GLY A 199 5.96 1.20 -9.32
C GLY A 199 5.41 2.25 -8.35
N ASP A 200 6.11 3.35 -8.16
CA ASP A 200 5.75 4.40 -7.22
C ASP A 200 5.51 3.89 -5.79
N ARG A 201 6.37 2.97 -5.34
CA ARG A 201 6.32 2.29 -4.03
C ARG A 201 5.10 1.37 -3.84
N ASN A 202 4.45 0.93 -4.93
CA ASN A 202 3.39 -0.08 -4.86
C ASN A 202 3.91 -1.50 -4.66
N PHE A 203 5.21 -1.72 -4.91
CA PHE A 203 5.86 -3.03 -4.77
C PHE A 203 7.25 -2.89 -4.18
N LEU A 204 7.68 -3.92 -3.44
CA LEU A 204 9.09 -4.20 -3.19
C LEU A 204 9.53 -5.30 -4.17
N VAL A 205 10.62 -5.04 -4.88
CA VAL A 205 11.23 -6.01 -5.79
C VAL A 205 12.57 -6.44 -5.21
N ARG A 206 12.69 -7.74 -4.99
CA ARG A 206 13.90 -8.39 -4.51
C ARG A 206 14.57 -9.15 -5.64
N THR A 207 15.84 -8.87 -5.88
CA THR A 207 16.72 -9.72 -6.68
C THR A 207 17.57 -10.58 -5.75
N ILE A 208 17.72 -11.85 -6.07
CA ILE A 208 18.43 -12.84 -5.26
C ILE A 208 19.54 -13.42 -6.12
N ASN A 209 20.76 -13.40 -5.63
CA ASN A 209 21.89 -14.06 -6.25
C ASN A 209 22.50 -15.04 -5.26
N VAL A 210 22.61 -16.30 -5.67
CA VAL A 210 23.28 -17.34 -4.90
C VAL A 210 24.59 -17.68 -5.57
N LYS A 211 25.68 -17.57 -4.82
CA LYS A 211 27.03 -17.92 -5.28
C LYS A 211 27.59 -19.04 -4.42
N GLY A 212 28.08 -20.11 -5.05
CA GLY A 212 28.75 -21.22 -4.42
C GLY A 212 29.50 -22.06 -5.44
N ASP A 213 30.33 -23.00 -4.98
CA ASP A 213 31.27 -23.75 -5.85
C ASP A 213 30.62 -24.60 -6.96
N GLN A 214 29.31 -24.87 -6.89
CA GLN A 214 28.65 -25.79 -7.83
C GLN A 214 27.38 -25.25 -8.51
N SER A 215 26.86 -24.11 -8.12
CA SER A 215 25.69 -23.51 -8.79
C SER A 215 25.53 -22.04 -8.48
N ALA A 216 25.42 -21.22 -9.52
CA ALA A 216 24.88 -19.87 -9.39
C ALA A 216 23.41 -19.94 -9.80
N THR A 217 22.52 -19.44 -8.95
CA THR A 217 21.09 -19.36 -9.27
C THR A 217 20.60 -17.97 -8.91
N ASP A 218 19.96 -17.33 -9.85
CA ASP A 218 19.35 -16.03 -9.65
C ASP A 218 17.84 -16.19 -9.42
N GLY A 219 17.25 -15.25 -8.70
CA GLY A 219 15.82 -15.23 -8.47
C GLY A 219 15.29 -13.82 -8.34
N TRP A 220 13.98 -13.69 -8.52
CA TRP A 220 13.24 -12.43 -8.34
C TRP A 220 12.02 -12.69 -7.47
N GLU A 221 11.76 -11.77 -6.56
CA GLU A 221 10.56 -11.77 -5.75
C GLU A 221 9.91 -10.39 -5.85
N ILE A 222 8.60 -10.36 -6.08
CA ILE A 222 7.78 -9.15 -6.07
C ILE A 222 6.86 -9.24 -4.87
N ILE A 223 6.96 -8.29 -3.95
CA ILE A 223 6.11 -8.22 -2.76
C ILE A 223 5.12 -7.07 -2.97
N GLY A 224 3.84 -7.31 -2.76
CA GLY A 224 2.78 -6.35 -3.00
C GLY A 224 1.58 -6.54 -2.06
N TRP A 225 0.68 -5.57 -2.08
CA TRP A 225 -0.60 -5.63 -1.36
C TRP A 225 -1.69 -6.23 -2.24
N ASP A 226 -2.39 -7.24 -1.75
CA ASP A 226 -3.59 -7.80 -2.38
C ASP A 226 -4.83 -7.12 -1.77
N PRO A 227 -5.49 -6.18 -2.48
CA PRO A 227 -6.63 -5.44 -1.96
C PRO A 227 -7.89 -6.31 -1.81
N VAL A 228 -7.97 -7.41 -2.54
CA VAL A 228 -9.11 -8.34 -2.45
C VAL A 228 -9.03 -9.18 -1.18
N ARG A 229 -7.83 -9.68 -0.88
CA ARG A 229 -7.59 -10.51 0.31
C ARG A 229 -7.17 -9.70 1.54
N GLN A 230 -6.93 -8.39 1.38
CA GLN A 230 -6.48 -7.48 2.45
C GLN A 230 -5.20 -7.99 3.15
N GLN A 231 -4.21 -8.41 2.36
CA GLN A 231 -2.97 -8.99 2.88
C GLN A 231 -1.78 -8.71 1.98
N ILE A 232 -0.57 -8.74 2.55
CA ILE A 232 0.68 -8.68 1.81
C ILE A 232 0.93 -10.06 1.20
N ARG A 233 1.27 -10.09 -0.09
CA ARG A 233 1.63 -11.29 -0.84
C ARG A 233 2.94 -11.08 -1.58
N SER A 234 3.58 -12.19 -1.96
CA SER A 234 4.71 -12.16 -2.87
C SER A 234 4.65 -13.26 -3.91
N TRP A 235 5.35 -13.01 -5.01
CA TRP A 235 5.54 -13.95 -6.13
C TRP A 235 7.03 -14.06 -6.38
N ILE A 236 7.53 -15.29 -6.43
CA ILE A 236 8.94 -15.59 -6.65
C ILE A 236 9.13 -16.37 -7.95
N PHE A 237 10.24 -16.09 -8.62
CA PHE A 237 10.66 -16.75 -9.84
C PHE A 237 12.16 -17.03 -9.75
N ASP A 238 12.61 -18.21 -10.16
CA ASP A 238 14.03 -18.53 -10.23
C ASP A 238 14.50 -18.72 -11.67
N SER A 239 15.79 -18.59 -11.89
CA SER A 239 16.41 -18.69 -13.22
C SER A 239 16.37 -20.09 -13.82
N ASN A 240 15.98 -21.11 -13.04
CA ASN A 240 15.82 -22.49 -13.51
C ASN A 240 14.39 -22.79 -13.98
N GLY A 241 13.46 -21.81 -13.85
CA GLY A 241 12.06 -21.94 -14.25
C GLY A 241 11.11 -22.34 -13.13
N GLY A 242 11.57 -22.41 -11.88
CA GLY A 242 10.71 -22.55 -10.71
C GLY A 242 10.01 -21.23 -10.39
N PHE A 243 8.81 -21.32 -9.80
CA PHE A 243 8.03 -20.16 -9.39
C PHE A 243 7.17 -20.48 -8.18
N GLY A 244 6.71 -19.43 -7.49
CA GLY A 244 5.84 -19.60 -6.33
C GLY A 244 5.13 -18.32 -5.91
N GLU A 245 4.25 -18.47 -4.93
CA GLU A 245 3.54 -17.38 -4.29
C GLU A 245 3.53 -17.53 -2.77
N SER A 246 3.45 -16.41 -2.07
CA SER A 246 3.46 -16.41 -0.61
C SER A 246 2.45 -15.43 -0.03
N THR A 247 2.03 -15.70 1.19
CA THR A 247 1.24 -14.80 2.03
C THR A 247 2.08 -14.40 3.25
N TRP A 248 2.08 -13.11 3.56
CA TRP A 248 2.85 -12.53 4.65
C TRP A 248 1.91 -12.16 5.81
N ILE A 249 2.17 -12.67 6.99
CA ILE A 249 1.39 -12.46 8.20
C ILE A 249 2.33 -11.87 9.26
N ASN A 250 1.98 -10.73 9.83
CA ASN A 250 2.70 -10.15 10.96
C ASN A 250 2.03 -10.59 12.25
N ASP A 251 2.82 -11.16 13.20
CA ASP A 251 2.34 -11.54 14.52
C ASP A 251 2.70 -10.51 15.62
N GLY A 252 3.29 -9.36 15.21
CA GLY A 252 3.75 -8.29 16.09
C GLY A 252 5.27 -8.29 16.29
N GLU A 253 5.92 -9.44 16.28
CA GLU A 253 7.38 -9.59 16.43
C GLU A 253 8.01 -10.12 15.15
N ASN A 254 7.31 -11.00 14.44
CA ASN A 254 7.82 -11.72 13.27
C ASN A 254 6.91 -11.55 12.06
N TRP A 255 7.49 -11.82 10.91
CA TRP A 255 6.77 -12.04 9.66
C TRP A 255 6.75 -13.54 9.38
N LEU A 256 5.56 -14.15 9.46
CA LEU A 256 5.32 -15.51 9.01
C LEU A 256 4.96 -15.50 7.53
N ILE A 257 5.79 -16.12 6.71
CA ILE A 257 5.64 -16.16 5.25
C ILE A 257 5.27 -17.58 4.85
N ARG A 258 4.01 -17.78 4.51
CA ARG A 258 3.49 -19.04 3.99
C ARG A 258 3.57 -19.03 2.48
N ALA A 259 4.26 -19.97 1.91
CA ALA A 259 4.54 -19.96 0.50
C ALA A 259 4.23 -21.29 -0.18
N LEU A 260 3.94 -21.25 -1.47
CA LEU A 260 3.75 -22.38 -2.38
C LEU A 260 4.67 -22.20 -3.57
N ASN A 261 5.43 -23.23 -3.92
CA ASN A 261 6.21 -23.19 -5.16
C ASN A 261 6.00 -24.43 -6.02
N VAL A 262 6.24 -24.22 -7.29
CA VAL A 262 6.37 -25.25 -8.32
C VAL A 262 7.84 -25.25 -8.75
N LEU A 263 8.48 -26.40 -8.66
CA LEU A 263 9.85 -26.60 -9.07
C LEU A 263 9.93 -26.85 -10.58
N PRO A 264 11.12 -26.69 -11.22
CA PRO A 264 11.27 -26.91 -12.65
C PRO A 264 10.89 -28.31 -13.12
N ASP A 265 10.96 -29.31 -12.24
CA ASP A 265 10.54 -30.70 -12.53
C ASP A 265 9.05 -30.96 -12.34
N GLY A 266 8.26 -29.90 -11.98
CA GLY A 266 6.83 -29.99 -11.69
C GLY A 266 6.51 -30.40 -10.26
N SER A 267 7.48 -30.68 -9.41
CA SER A 267 7.28 -30.94 -7.99
C SER A 267 6.72 -29.71 -7.29
N ARG A 268 5.88 -29.93 -6.27
CA ARG A 268 5.33 -28.88 -5.42
C ARG A 268 5.99 -28.89 -4.05
N SER A 269 6.31 -27.74 -3.57
CA SER A 269 6.89 -27.65 -2.26
C SER A 269 6.22 -26.57 -1.39
N THR A 270 6.28 -26.76 -0.08
CA THR A 270 5.61 -25.94 0.94
C THR A 270 6.51 -25.67 2.14
N ALA A 271 6.47 -24.48 2.75
CA ALA A 271 7.08 -24.18 4.06
C ALA A 271 6.43 -22.97 4.75
N GLU A 272 6.72 -22.77 6.00
CA GLU A 272 6.52 -21.53 6.74
C GLU A 272 7.89 -20.92 7.03
N ASN A 273 8.16 -19.75 6.47
CA ASN A 273 9.38 -19.01 6.74
C ASN A 273 9.10 -17.95 7.79
N VAL A 274 9.99 -17.80 8.75
CA VAL A 274 9.88 -16.82 9.81
C VAL A 274 11.00 -15.80 9.66
N LEU A 275 10.62 -14.55 9.43
CA LEU A 275 11.50 -13.38 9.41
C LEU A 275 11.37 -12.61 10.71
N THR A 276 12.48 -12.38 11.42
CA THR A 276 12.51 -11.59 12.65
C THR A 276 13.49 -10.45 12.49
N LYS A 277 12.99 -9.19 12.52
CA LYS A 277 13.86 -8.01 12.54
C LYS A 277 14.60 -7.95 13.87
N VAL A 278 15.94 -7.96 13.85
CA VAL A 278 16.78 -7.80 15.04
C VAL A 278 17.11 -6.32 15.26
N ASP A 279 17.58 -5.64 14.20
CA ASP A 279 17.88 -4.22 14.17
C ASP A 279 17.82 -3.70 12.71
N ASP A 280 18.26 -2.47 12.45
CA ASP A 280 18.22 -1.90 11.09
C ASP A 280 19.22 -2.52 10.11
N ASN A 281 20.18 -3.30 10.62
CA ASN A 281 21.25 -3.92 9.84
C ASN A 281 21.23 -5.44 9.90
N LYS A 282 20.28 -6.03 10.63
CA LYS A 282 20.21 -7.48 10.83
C LYS A 282 18.77 -7.96 10.97
N PHE A 283 18.47 -9.07 10.32
CA PHE A 283 17.30 -9.89 10.61
C PHE A 283 17.70 -11.37 10.65
N THR A 284 16.86 -12.20 11.22
CA THR A 284 17.00 -13.67 11.15
C THR A 284 15.94 -14.25 10.25
N TRP A 285 16.27 -15.38 9.66
CA TRP A 285 15.37 -16.16 8.82
C TRP A 285 15.48 -17.63 9.18
N GLU A 286 14.36 -18.33 9.24
CA GLU A 286 14.27 -19.77 9.42
C GLU A 286 13.12 -20.34 8.60
N SER A 287 13.14 -21.65 8.29
CA SER A 287 12.11 -22.31 7.52
C SER A 287 11.65 -23.60 8.20
N GLN A 288 10.36 -23.70 8.44
CA GLN A 288 9.73 -24.82 9.16
C GLN A 288 8.50 -25.33 8.40
N ASN A 289 7.91 -26.43 8.85
CA ASN A 289 6.71 -27.05 8.28
C ASN A 289 6.85 -27.28 6.76
N ARG A 290 8.03 -27.71 6.34
CA ARG A 290 8.39 -27.90 4.93
C ARG A 290 7.85 -29.20 4.39
N THR A 291 7.36 -29.18 3.14
CA THR A 291 6.99 -30.40 2.43
C THR A 291 7.52 -30.39 1.00
N LEU A 292 7.69 -31.56 0.39
CA LEU A 292 7.92 -31.75 -1.04
C LEU A 292 6.93 -32.81 -1.55
N ASN A 293 6.06 -32.45 -2.48
CA ASN A 293 4.95 -33.29 -2.96
C ASN A 293 4.06 -33.84 -1.81
N GLY A 294 3.93 -33.07 -0.72
CA GLY A 294 3.20 -33.46 0.49
C GLY A 294 4.01 -34.23 1.51
N GLU A 295 5.21 -34.70 1.17
CA GLU A 295 6.07 -35.42 2.11
C GLU A 295 6.86 -34.43 2.99
N PRO A 296 6.86 -34.60 4.31
CA PRO A 296 7.58 -33.73 5.24
C PRO A 296 9.08 -33.64 4.94
N GLN A 297 9.63 -32.45 5.03
CA GLN A 297 11.06 -32.18 4.88
C GLN A 297 11.63 -31.58 6.18
N PRO A 298 12.91 -31.81 6.48
CA PRO A 298 13.56 -31.19 7.64
C PRO A 298 13.43 -29.67 7.61
N SER A 299 13.24 -29.06 8.79
CA SER A 299 13.35 -27.61 8.95
C SER A 299 14.76 -27.13 8.61
N LEU A 300 14.88 -25.87 8.20
CA LEU A 300 16.17 -25.20 8.06
C LEU A 300 16.42 -24.35 9.29
N ASP A 301 17.65 -24.46 9.80
CA ASP A 301 18.07 -23.72 10.98
C ASP A 301 18.01 -22.21 10.75
N LYS A 302 17.83 -21.48 11.84
CA LYS A 302 17.84 -20.02 11.85
C LYS A 302 19.20 -19.49 11.36
N ILE A 303 19.17 -18.63 10.37
CA ILE A 303 20.34 -17.92 9.85
C ILE A 303 20.24 -16.42 10.13
N GLU A 304 21.39 -15.76 10.26
CA GLU A 304 21.48 -14.32 10.34
C GLU A 304 21.72 -13.73 8.95
N VAL A 305 20.92 -12.72 8.59
CA VAL A 305 21.06 -11.96 7.34
C VAL A 305 21.49 -10.56 7.71
N GLN A 306 22.59 -10.07 7.12
CA GLN A 306 23.18 -8.80 7.45
C GLN A 306 23.10 -7.83 6.28
N ARG A 307 22.88 -6.56 6.59
CA ARG A 307 22.90 -5.48 5.60
C ARG A 307 24.30 -5.24 5.10
N VAL A 308 24.47 -5.11 3.79
CA VAL A 308 25.75 -4.76 3.18
C VAL A 308 25.97 -3.25 3.28
N ALA A 309 27.05 -2.83 3.91
CA ALA A 309 27.38 -1.42 4.08
C ALA A 309 27.59 -0.70 2.73
N GLY A 310 27.05 0.52 2.60
CA GLY A 310 27.26 1.37 1.41
C GLY A 310 26.29 1.14 0.26
N SER A 311 25.22 0.36 0.45
CA SER A 311 24.16 0.15 -0.54
C SER A 311 22.87 0.85 -0.11
N GLN A 312 22.79 2.16 -0.31
CA GLN A 312 21.56 2.93 -0.33
C GLN A 312 21.10 3.17 -1.76
#